data_e5e443ce41132062935fc616951fa333
#
_entry.id   e5e443ce41132062935fc616951fa333
#
_cell.length_a   1.000
_cell.length_b   1.000
_cell.length_c   1.000
_cell.angle_alpha   90.00
_cell.angle_beta   90.00
_cell.angle_gamma   90.00
#
_symmetry.space_group_name_H-M   'P 1'
#
loop_
_entity.id
_entity.type
_entity.pdbx_description
1 polymer ?
#
loop_
_entity_poly.entity_id
_entity_poly.type
_entity_poly.pdbx_seq_one_letter_code
_entity_poly.pdbx_strand_id
1 'polypeptide(L)'
;MAYTKIIVIRGRLDKCLSYVENEEKTYLETAVDYALDRDKTERVCFETALNCGRDTAYEDMAQTARRWGKEGRVRKGYHVIQSFRPGEVTPEQAHAIGVELARRALGGRYEVVVATHLDRAHLHNHVVFNAVSFMDGKMYRDSFRDYYEGIRGISDALCREKGLSVIEPGEDAAPS
;
A
#
# COMPACT_ATOMS: atom_id res chain seq x y z
N MET A 1 -18.04 3.29 -0.23
CA MET A 1 -17.63 2.33 0.80
C MET A 1 -16.16 2.04 0.59
N ALA A 2 -15.34 2.25 1.58
CA ALA A 2 -13.92 1.91 1.50
C ALA A 2 -13.69 0.49 2.00
N TYR A 3 -13.02 -0.30 1.19
CA TYR A 3 -12.58 -1.65 1.53
C TYR A 3 -11.07 -1.67 1.55
N THR A 4 -10.48 -2.30 2.57
CA THR A 4 -9.02 -2.44 2.67
C THR A 4 -8.61 -3.90 2.63
N LYS A 5 -7.49 -4.16 1.98
CA LYS A 5 -6.87 -5.47 1.88
C LYS A 5 -5.37 -5.30 2.02
N ILE A 6 -4.71 -6.18 2.75
CA ILE A 6 -3.25 -6.19 2.89
C ILE A 6 -2.67 -7.47 2.28
N ILE A 7 -1.58 -7.32 1.52
CA ILE A 7 -0.86 -8.42 0.89
C ILE A 7 0.59 -8.32 1.32
N VAL A 8 1.15 -9.42 1.81
CA VAL A 8 2.58 -9.50 2.14
C VAL A 8 3.39 -9.61 0.85
N ILE A 9 4.39 -8.76 0.70
CA ILE A 9 5.35 -8.85 -0.38
C ILE A 9 6.51 -9.72 0.08
N ARG A 10 6.61 -10.92 -0.48
CA ARG A 10 7.69 -11.85 -0.20
C ARG A 10 8.63 -11.89 -1.40
N GLY A 11 9.85 -12.31 -1.22
CA GLY A 11 10.81 -12.36 -2.31
C GLY A 11 10.39 -13.30 -3.45
N ARG A 12 11.20 -14.29 -3.73
CA ARG A 12 11.06 -15.13 -4.93
C ARG A 12 9.80 -15.98 -5.01
N LEU A 13 9.13 -16.23 -3.87
CA LEU A 13 7.92 -17.08 -3.83
C LEU A 13 6.74 -16.48 -4.58
N ASP A 14 6.73 -15.18 -4.77
CA ASP A 14 5.62 -14.49 -5.42
C ASP A 14 5.90 -14.16 -6.90
N LYS A 15 6.98 -14.71 -7.44
CA LYS A 15 7.31 -14.60 -8.87
C LYS A 15 6.26 -15.18 -9.80
N CYS A 16 5.41 -16.08 -9.31
CA CYS A 16 4.31 -16.64 -10.09
C CYS A 16 3.21 -15.63 -10.39
N LEU A 17 3.26 -14.45 -9.76
CA LEU A 17 2.28 -13.41 -10.00
C LEU A 17 2.76 -12.47 -11.10
N SER A 18 2.59 -12.89 -12.33
CA SER A 18 2.57 -12.04 -13.54
C SER A 18 3.68 -11.00 -13.77
N TYR A 19 4.74 -10.98 -12.97
CA TYR A 19 5.84 -10.02 -13.12
C TYR A 19 7.11 -10.66 -13.66
N VAL A 20 6.94 -11.81 -14.26
CA VAL A 20 8.00 -12.71 -14.72
C VAL A 20 8.80 -12.12 -15.89
N GLU A 21 8.31 -11.06 -16.51
CA GLU A 21 8.95 -10.47 -17.68
C GLU A 21 10.20 -9.65 -17.36
N ASN A 22 10.46 -9.42 -16.08
CA ASN A 22 11.62 -8.66 -15.66
C ASN A 22 12.37 -9.39 -14.54
N GLU A 23 13.16 -10.37 -14.94
CA GLU A 23 13.91 -11.24 -14.01
C GLU A 23 14.90 -10.49 -13.12
N GLU A 24 15.27 -9.27 -13.47
CA GLU A 24 16.21 -8.45 -12.69
C GLU A 24 15.54 -7.71 -11.55
N LYS A 25 14.21 -7.60 -11.55
CA LYS A 25 13.49 -6.92 -10.47
C LYS A 25 13.18 -7.85 -9.32
N THR A 26 13.32 -7.33 -8.10
CA THR A 26 12.83 -8.01 -6.92
C THR A 26 11.31 -7.90 -6.86
N TYR A 27 10.68 -8.73 -6.05
CA TYR A 27 9.23 -8.66 -5.87
C TYR A 27 8.77 -7.30 -5.33
N LEU A 28 9.51 -6.72 -4.40
CA LEU A 28 9.19 -5.39 -3.86
C LEU A 28 9.29 -4.32 -4.95
N GLU A 29 10.35 -4.33 -5.75
CA GLU A 29 10.51 -3.39 -6.87
C GLU A 29 9.34 -3.51 -7.86
N THR A 30 8.96 -4.73 -8.19
CA THR A 30 7.84 -5.00 -9.08
C THR A 30 6.52 -4.48 -8.48
N ALA A 31 6.31 -4.65 -7.18
CA ALA A 31 5.11 -4.16 -6.51
C ALA A 31 5.06 -2.63 -6.48
N VAL A 32 6.19 -1.97 -6.28
CA VAL A 32 6.27 -0.51 -6.34
C VAL A 32 5.96 -0.02 -7.76
N ASP A 33 6.56 -0.64 -8.77
CA ASP A 33 6.29 -0.29 -10.18
C ASP A 33 4.84 -0.55 -10.54
N TYR A 34 4.26 -1.63 -10.05
CA TYR A 34 2.85 -1.94 -10.24
C TYR A 34 1.96 -0.86 -9.62
N ALA A 35 2.24 -0.46 -8.39
CA ALA A 35 1.48 0.57 -7.71
C ALA A 35 1.58 1.92 -8.44
N LEU A 36 2.75 2.23 -8.98
CA LEU A 36 2.96 3.46 -9.77
C LEU A 36 2.48 3.35 -11.23
N ASP A 37 2.01 2.17 -11.63
CA ASP A 37 1.41 1.92 -12.96
C ASP A 37 2.29 2.31 -14.14
N ARG A 38 3.59 2.08 -14.04
CA ARG A 38 4.54 2.52 -15.09
C ARG A 38 4.36 1.80 -16.41
N ASP A 39 3.81 0.58 -16.39
CA ASP A 39 3.65 -0.28 -17.57
C ASP A 39 2.25 -0.88 -17.68
N LYS A 40 1.24 -0.26 -17.03
CA LYS A 40 -0.13 -0.77 -17.00
C LYS A 40 -1.08 0.02 -17.87
N THR A 41 -2.21 -0.63 -18.22
CA THR A 41 -3.32 0.00 -18.94
C THR A 41 -4.26 0.77 -18.01
N GLU A 42 -4.27 0.49 -16.72
CA GLU A 42 -4.99 1.28 -15.72
C GLU A 42 -4.41 2.68 -15.62
N ARG A 43 -5.27 3.64 -15.43
CA ARG A 43 -4.86 5.03 -15.33
C ARG A 43 -4.45 5.37 -13.91
N VAL A 44 -3.20 5.78 -13.72
CA VAL A 44 -2.74 6.41 -12.49
C VAL A 44 -3.20 7.85 -12.49
N CYS A 45 -3.95 8.24 -11.46
CA CYS A 45 -4.40 9.62 -11.31
C CYS A 45 -3.39 10.44 -10.52
N PHE A 46 -2.89 9.90 -9.40
CA PHE A 46 -1.98 10.61 -8.49
C PHE A 46 -1.00 9.64 -7.85
N GLU A 47 0.18 10.15 -7.54
CA GLU A 47 1.23 9.41 -6.84
C GLU A 47 1.86 10.29 -5.76
N THR A 48 2.11 9.74 -4.57
CA THR A 48 2.80 10.42 -3.47
C THR A 48 3.72 9.45 -2.76
N ALA A 49 4.93 9.88 -2.45
CA ALA A 49 5.87 9.11 -1.64
C ALA A 49 6.07 9.79 -0.29
N LEU A 50 6.13 8.99 0.77
CA LEU A 50 6.40 9.46 2.14
C LEU A 50 7.70 8.82 2.62
N ASN A 51 8.61 9.63 3.13
CA ASN A 51 9.90 9.20 3.67
C ASN A 51 10.86 8.59 2.64
N CYS A 52 10.54 8.68 1.36
CA CYS A 52 11.36 8.21 0.26
C CYS A 52 11.08 9.03 -0.99
N GLY A 53 11.94 8.91 -1.99
CA GLY A 53 11.71 9.52 -3.30
C GLY A 53 10.70 8.70 -4.10
N ARG A 54 9.86 9.38 -4.87
CA ARG A 54 8.90 8.69 -5.74
C ARG A 54 9.61 7.82 -6.77
N ASP A 55 10.67 8.35 -7.39
CA ASP A 55 11.40 7.64 -8.44
C ASP A 55 12.48 6.70 -7.88
N THR A 56 12.81 6.81 -6.60
CA THR A 56 13.84 6.03 -5.92
C THR A 56 13.30 5.18 -4.77
N ALA A 57 12.00 4.98 -4.72
CA ALA A 57 11.34 4.33 -3.58
C ALA A 57 11.90 2.93 -3.30
N TYR A 58 12.08 2.11 -4.35
CA TYR A 58 12.63 0.77 -4.16
C TYR A 58 14.05 0.83 -3.57
N GLU A 59 14.91 1.64 -4.15
CA GLU A 59 16.31 1.78 -3.71
C GLU A 59 16.38 2.30 -2.28
N ASP A 60 15.53 3.25 -1.94
CA ASP A 60 15.45 3.80 -0.57
C ASP A 60 15.02 2.73 0.43
N MET A 61 14.00 1.94 0.08
CA MET A 61 13.52 0.83 0.91
C MET A 61 14.59 -0.26 1.07
N ALA A 62 15.26 -0.62 -0.02
CA ALA A 62 16.32 -1.62 0.01
C ALA A 62 17.52 -1.14 0.85
N GLN A 63 17.86 0.14 0.76
CA GLN A 63 18.94 0.72 1.57
C GLN A 63 18.59 0.68 3.07
N THR A 64 17.36 0.97 3.44
CA THR A 64 16.90 0.85 4.82
C THR A 64 17.04 -0.58 5.32
N ALA A 65 16.63 -1.56 4.53
CA ALA A 65 16.77 -2.97 4.91
C ALA A 65 18.24 -3.36 5.13
N ARG A 66 19.14 -2.93 4.25
CA ARG A 66 20.60 -3.17 4.39
C ARG A 66 21.15 -2.49 5.63
N ARG A 67 20.77 -1.24 5.86
CA ARG A 67 21.23 -0.45 7.02
C ARG A 67 20.94 -1.14 8.34
N TRP A 68 19.80 -1.81 8.44
CA TRP A 68 19.37 -2.51 9.66
C TRP A 68 19.66 -4.01 9.65
N GLY A 69 20.39 -4.49 8.65
CA GLY A 69 20.75 -5.91 8.53
C GLY A 69 19.57 -6.83 8.26
N LYS A 70 18.54 -6.32 7.60
CA LYS A 70 17.29 -7.05 7.35
C LYS A 70 17.07 -7.44 5.89
N GLU A 71 18.06 -7.22 5.02
CA GLU A 71 17.94 -7.50 3.58
C GLU A 71 17.68 -8.99 3.28
N GLY A 72 18.09 -9.89 4.18
CA GLY A 72 17.83 -11.33 4.05
C GLY A 72 16.44 -11.78 4.49
N ARG A 73 15.62 -10.89 5.00
CA ARG A 73 14.28 -11.25 5.47
C ARG A 73 13.37 -11.58 4.29
N VAL A 74 12.50 -12.59 4.46
CA VAL A 74 11.57 -13.03 3.43
C VAL A 74 10.52 -11.95 3.14
N ARG A 75 10.00 -11.34 4.19
CA ARG A 75 9.02 -10.25 4.06
C ARG A 75 9.74 -8.96 3.71
N LYS A 76 9.53 -8.48 2.48
CA LYS A 76 10.20 -7.29 1.95
C LYS A 76 9.37 -6.03 2.15
N GLY A 77 8.07 -6.15 2.11
CA GLY A 77 7.16 -5.04 2.24
C GLY A 77 5.72 -5.52 2.28
N TYR A 78 4.81 -4.55 2.22
CA TYR A 78 3.38 -4.82 2.22
C TYR A 78 2.70 -3.94 1.19
N HIS A 79 1.64 -4.46 0.61
CA HIS A 79 0.81 -3.77 -0.35
C HIS A 79 -0.62 -3.71 0.21
N VAL A 80 -1.08 -2.54 0.54
CA VAL A 80 -2.45 -2.30 0.99
C VAL A 80 -3.25 -1.73 -0.18
N ILE A 81 -4.41 -2.30 -0.42
CA ILE A 81 -5.37 -1.79 -1.40
C ILE A 81 -6.55 -1.22 -0.63
N GLN A 82 -6.88 0.03 -0.90
CA GLN A 82 -8.05 0.72 -0.36
C GLN A 82 -8.98 1.05 -1.52
N SER A 83 -10.14 0.41 -1.56
CA SER A 83 -11.11 0.55 -2.65
C SER A 83 -12.31 1.36 -2.18
N PHE A 84 -12.84 2.19 -3.06
CA PHE A 84 -14.00 3.03 -2.78
C PHE A 84 -15.20 2.59 -3.60
N ARG A 85 -16.37 2.80 -3.04
CA ARG A 85 -17.62 2.59 -3.77
C ARG A 85 -17.70 3.54 -4.96
N PRO A 86 -18.11 3.07 -6.14
CA PRO A 86 -18.25 3.95 -7.31
C PRO A 86 -19.10 5.18 -7.02
N GLY A 87 -18.60 6.34 -7.43
CA GLY A 87 -19.32 7.62 -7.28
C GLY A 87 -19.26 8.28 -5.90
N GLU A 88 -18.62 7.65 -4.91
CA GLU A 88 -18.52 8.25 -3.56
C GLU A 88 -17.44 9.31 -3.45
N VAL A 89 -16.36 9.18 -4.20
CA VAL A 89 -15.20 10.07 -4.12
C VAL A 89 -14.74 10.48 -5.51
N THR A 90 -14.11 11.66 -5.57
CA THR A 90 -13.33 12.07 -6.73
C THR A 90 -11.93 11.48 -6.64
N PRO A 91 -11.16 11.43 -7.74
CA PRO A 91 -9.76 10.99 -7.67
C PRO A 91 -8.93 11.76 -6.65
N GLU A 92 -9.13 13.08 -6.56
CA GLU A 92 -8.42 13.95 -5.60
C GLU A 92 -8.75 13.59 -4.16
N GLN A 93 -10.04 13.35 -3.87
CA GLN A 93 -10.47 12.94 -2.54
C GLN A 93 -9.95 11.56 -2.17
N ALA A 94 -9.99 10.61 -3.10
CA ALA A 94 -9.47 9.27 -2.89
C ALA A 94 -7.98 9.33 -2.57
N HIS A 95 -7.21 10.12 -3.32
CA HIS A 95 -5.78 10.26 -3.08
C HIS A 95 -5.48 10.90 -1.73
N ALA A 96 -6.18 11.98 -1.38
CA ALA A 96 -6.02 12.64 -0.09
C ALA A 96 -6.29 11.68 1.08
N ILE A 97 -7.31 10.85 0.96
CA ILE A 97 -7.63 9.83 1.96
C ILE A 97 -6.52 8.78 2.04
N GLY A 98 -6.01 8.31 0.92
CA GLY A 98 -4.90 7.34 0.88
C GLY A 98 -3.61 7.87 1.48
N VAL A 99 -3.26 9.10 1.17
CA VAL A 99 -2.07 9.76 1.74
C VAL A 99 -2.22 9.94 3.25
N GLU A 100 -3.39 10.39 3.70
CA GLU A 100 -3.64 10.58 5.13
C GLU A 100 -3.65 9.25 5.89
N LEU A 101 -4.22 8.20 5.30
CA LEU A 101 -4.12 6.84 5.83
C LEU A 101 -2.66 6.42 6.02
N ALA A 102 -1.85 6.57 4.98
CA ALA A 102 -0.43 6.23 5.01
C ALA A 102 0.31 7.05 6.07
N ARG A 103 0.04 8.34 6.13
CA ARG A 103 0.68 9.25 7.10
C ARG A 103 0.37 8.84 8.54
N ARG A 104 -0.90 8.60 8.85
CA ARG A 104 -1.34 8.26 10.21
C ARG A 104 -0.88 6.87 10.63
N ALA A 105 -0.99 5.89 9.74
CA ALA A 105 -0.69 4.49 10.08
C ALA A 105 0.79 4.16 9.99
N LEU A 106 1.53 4.78 9.06
CA LEU A 106 2.85 4.33 8.64
C LEU A 106 3.90 5.44 8.60
N GLY A 107 3.49 6.69 8.42
CA GLY A 107 4.39 7.78 8.04
C GLY A 107 5.47 8.15 9.04
N GLY A 108 5.34 7.77 10.29
CA GLY A 108 6.36 8.00 11.31
C GLY A 108 7.48 6.96 11.32
N ARG A 109 7.34 5.84 10.58
CA ARG A 109 8.24 4.70 10.72
C ARG A 109 8.65 4.04 9.42
N TYR A 110 7.90 4.20 8.33
CA TYR A 110 8.11 3.43 7.11
C TYR A 110 8.18 4.33 5.88
N GLU A 111 8.99 3.93 4.91
CA GLU A 111 8.92 4.50 3.56
C GLU A 111 7.65 3.95 2.89
N VAL A 112 6.88 4.83 2.28
CA VAL A 112 5.56 4.50 1.72
C VAL A 112 5.39 5.15 0.35
N VAL A 113 4.78 4.42 -0.58
CA VAL A 113 4.31 4.96 -1.85
C VAL A 113 2.79 4.81 -1.91
N VAL A 114 2.09 5.89 -2.22
CA VAL A 114 0.65 5.90 -2.40
C VAL A 114 0.34 6.26 -3.85
N ALA A 115 -0.36 5.39 -4.54
CA ALA A 115 -0.80 5.64 -5.91
C ALA A 115 -2.32 5.43 -6.00
N THR A 116 -3.01 6.39 -6.59
CA THR A 116 -4.46 6.32 -6.81
C THR A 116 -4.72 5.93 -8.25
N HIS A 117 -5.43 4.84 -8.45
CA HIS A 117 -5.76 4.28 -9.74
C HIS A 117 -7.25 4.43 -10.03
N LEU A 118 -7.54 4.70 -11.29
CA LEU A 118 -8.89 4.66 -11.82
C LEU A 118 -8.97 3.49 -12.80
N ASP A 119 -9.82 2.53 -12.49
CA ASP A 119 -10.16 1.42 -13.38
C ASP A 119 -11.67 1.47 -13.63
N ARG A 120 -12.07 1.85 -14.82
CA ARG A 120 -13.48 2.10 -15.19
C ARG A 120 -14.10 3.14 -14.26
N ALA A 121 -15.07 2.75 -13.45
CA ALA A 121 -15.73 3.63 -12.49
C ALA A 121 -15.17 3.44 -11.06
N HIS A 122 -14.17 2.58 -10.89
CA HIS A 122 -13.64 2.23 -9.57
C HIS A 122 -12.36 2.99 -9.26
N LEU A 123 -12.37 3.70 -8.16
CA LEU A 123 -11.17 4.32 -7.60
C LEU A 123 -10.62 3.45 -6.48
N HIS A 124 -9.31 3.26 -6.50
CA HIS A 124 -8.61 2.55 -5.44
C HIS A 124 -7.22 3.11 -5.24
N ASN A 125 -6.79 3.07 -4.00
CA ASN A 125 -5.44 3.43 -3.61
C ASN A 125 -4.59 2.17 -3.44
N HIS A 126 -3.39 2.22 -3.98
CA HIS A 126 -2.35 1.24 -3.70
C HIS A 126 -1.34 1.90 -2.77
N VAL A 127 -1.16 1.31 -1.60
CA VAL A 127 -0.21 1.78 -0.60
C VAL A 127 0.84 0.68 -0.41
N VAL A 128 2.05 0.94 -0.88
CA VAL A 128 3.17 -0.01 -0.76
C VAL A 128 4.17 0.55 0.23
N PHE A 129 4.54 -0.22 1.24
CA PHE A 129 5.48 0.23 2.26
C PHE A 129 6.50 -0.83 2.61
N ASN A 130 7.65 -0.35 3.10
CA ASN A 130 8.75 -1.20 3.51
C ASN A 130 8.35 -2.00 4.76
N ALA A 131 8.73 -3.27 4.80
CA ALA A 131 8.53 -4.09 5.99
C ALA A 131 9.42 -3.64 7.17
N VAL A 132 10.54 -2.97 6.89
CA VAL A 132 11.54 -2.55 7.87
C VAL A 132 11.35 -1.07 8.20
N SER A 133 11.23 -0.75 9.47
CA SER A 133 11.16 0.65 9.93
C SER A 133 12.52 1.34 9.75
N PHE A 134 12.52 2.52 9.15
CA PHE A 134 13.72 3.35 9.07
C PHE A 134 14.10 3.95 10.43
N MET A 135 13.18 4.00 11.37
CA MET A 135 13.41 4.58 12.69
C MET A 135 14.22 3.69 13.61
N ASP A 136 13.95 2.38 13.62
CA ASP A 136 14.56 1.45 14.58
C ASP A 136 14.84 0.07 13.99
N GLY A 137 14.58 -0.13 12.71
CA GLY A 137 14.80 -1.42 12.04
C GLY A 137 13.83 -2.52 12.41
N LYS A 138 12.79 -2.22 13.19
CA LYS A 138 11.79 -3.21 13.53
C LYS A 138 10.90 -3.55 12.34
N MET A 139 10.55 -4.83 12.25
CA MET A 139 9.67 -5.31 11.20
C MET A 139 8.22 -4.95 11.51
N TYR A 140 7.46 -4.54 10.48
CA TYR A 140 6.03 -4.36 10.60
C TYR A 140 5.37 -5.71 10.95
N ARG A 141 4.38 -5.66 11.80
CA ARG A 141 3.59 -6.84 12.17
C ARG A 141 2.24 -6.78 11.47
N ASP A 142 1.95 -7.81 10.69
CA ASP A 142 0.68 -7.96 10.01
C ASP A 142 -0.32 -8.78 10.84
N SER A 143 -0.23 -8.65 12.16
CA SER A 143 -1.20 -9.29 13.05
C SER A 143 -2.59 -8.72 12.83
N PHE A 144 -3.61 -9.48 13.20
CA PHE A 144 -5.00 -9.04 13.14
C PHE A 144 -5.17 -7.67 13.81
N ARG A 145 -4.59 -7.51 15.01
CA ARG A 145 -4.68 -6.26 15.76
C ARG A 145 -4.06 -5.09 15.02
N ASP A 146 -2.82 -5.26 14.55
CA ASP A 146 -2.10 -4.17 13.89
C ASP A 146 -2.76 -3.76 12.57
N TYR A 147 -3.31 -4.72 11.83
CA TYR A 147 -4.02 -4.43 10.60
C TYR A 147 -5.40 -3.79 10.88
N TYR A 148 -6.22 -4.41 11.73
CA TYR A 148 -7.59 -3.94 11.92
C TYR A 148 -7.69 -2.68 12.76
N GLU A 149 -6.88 -2.54 13.81
CA GLU A 149 -6.85 -1.32 14.62
C GLU A 149 -6.03 -0.22 13.97
N GLY A 150 -4.95 -0.58 13.28
CA GLY A 150 -4.09 0.37 12.58
C GLY A 150 -4.67 0.76 11.23
N ILE A 151 -4.42 -0.06 10.21
CA ILE A 151 -4.71 0.34 8.82
C ILE A 151 -6.21 0.44 8.57
N ARG A 152 -6.96 -0.64 8.80
CA ARG A 152 -8.40 -0.64 8.53
C ARG A 152 -9.15 0.34 9.44
N GLY A 153 -8.82 0.37 10.71
CA GLY A 153 -9.46 1.28 11.66
C GLY A 153 -9.26 2.74 11.29
N ILE A 154 -8.06 3.12 10.89
CA ILE A 154 -7.76 4.49 10.42
C ILE A 154 -8.48 4.79 9.11
N SER A 155 -8.51 3.82 8.18
CA SER A 155 -9.25 3.97 6.93
C SER A 155 -10.74 4.23 7.20
N ASP A 156 -11.36 3.44 8.06
CA ASP A 156 -12.77 3.62 8.42
C ASP A 156 -13.02 4.96 9.11
N ALA A 157 -12.14 5.38 10.02
CA ALA A 157 -12.25 6.67 10.69
C ALA A 157 -12.16 7.82 9.69
N LEU A 158 -11.25 7.77 8.74
CA LEU A 158 -11.12 8.76 7.69
C LEU A 158 -12.35 8.82 6.80
N CYS A 159 -12.91 7.67 6.44
CA CYS A 159 -14.14 7.63 5.65
C CYS A 159 -15.32 8.25 6.41
N ARG A 160 -15.46 7.98 7.70
CA ARG A 160 -16.48 8.59 8.54
C ARG A 160 -16.30 10.10 8.65
N GLU A 161 -15.07 10.58 8.83
CA GLU A 161 -14.75 12.01 8.86
C GLU A 161 -15.17 12.73 7.56
N LYS A 162 -15.11 12.03 6.45
CA LYS A 162 -15.46 12.56 5.13
C LYS A 162 -16.90 12.26 4.72
N GLY A 163 -17.68 11.66 5.59
CA GLY A 163 -19.08 11.31 5.31
C GLY A 163 -19.22 10.15 4.33
N LEU A 164 -18.21 9.32 4.19
CA LEU A 164 -18.23 8.16 3.31
C LEU A 164 -18.71 6.91 4.05
N SER A 165 -19.23 5.94 3.30
CA SER A 165 -19.65 4.68 3.87
C SER A 165 -18.46 3.84 4.30
N VAL A 166 -18.67 2.97 5.29
CA VAL A 166 -17.71 1.99 5.76
C VAL A 166 -18.36 0.60 5.78
N ILE A 167 -17.55 -0.45 5.78
CA ILE A 167 -18.05 -1.80 5.95
C ILE A 167 -18.27 -2.02 7.44
N GLU A 168 -19.52 -2.27 7.83
CA GLU A 168 -19.87 -2.53 9.22
C GLU A 168 -19.40 -3.93 9.65
N PRO A 169 -19.12 -4.11 10.96
CA PRO A 169 -18.76 -5.43 11.49
C PRO A 169 -19.86 -6.45 11.17
N GLY A 170 -19.47 -7.58 10.58
CA GLY A 170 -20.39 -8.64 10.16
C GLY A 170 -20.77 -8.62 8.69
N GLU A 171 -20.46 -7.54 7.97
CA GLU A 171 -20.62 -7.45 6.51
C GLU A 171 -19.35 -7.93 5.77
N ASP A 172 -18.40 -8.45 6.52
CA ASP A 172 -17.10 -8.89 6.04
C ASP A 172 -17.13 -10.21 5.27
N ALA A 173 -18.25 -10.60 4.75
CA ALA A 173 -18.22 -11.66 3.76
C ALA A 173 -17.41 -11.13 2.58
N ALA A 174 -16.12 -11.33 2.66
CA ALA A 174 -15.18 -10.89 1.66
C ALA A 174 -15.69 -11.34 0.30
N PRO A 175 -15.98 -10.43 -0.59
CA PRO A 175 -16.04 -10.83 -1.97
C PRO A 175 -14.64 -11.30 -2.33
N SER A 176 -14.59 -12.50 -2.74
CA SER A 176 -13.44 -13.09 -3.38
C SER A 176 -12.80 -12.11 -4.39
#